data_082486fab1a77152dc5fcd313ffcfaba
#
_entry.id   082486fab1a77152dc5fcd313ffcfaba
#
_cell.length_a   1.000
_cell.length_b   1.000
_cell.length_c   1.000
_cell.angle_alpha   90.00
_cell.angle_beta   90.00
_cell.angle_gamma   90.00
#
_symmetry.space_group_name_H-M   'P 1'
#
loop_
_entity.id
_entity.type
_entity.pdbx_description
1 polymer ?
#
loop_
_entity_poly.entity_id
_entity_poly.type
_entity_poly.pdbx_seq_one_letter_code
_entity_poly.pdbx_strand_id
1 'polypeptide(L)'
;MANFKDHKVSVKELLGFIPEALLSHLSTSTKVDHYSKVLHGKKVFYLLLYSIMDNEKLSQRTLEDTFNYSGFKSIFNLDESETIRRSSISERLSKIDASYFKEIFECMYDRFSESYNQLERGKYNLIRVDSTIVAEAAGKLKEGIDQKSGKKLIKYSVSFDGILPSGVEIFNAQRYSAEDNALPEAILNQVKKDTEHSNIYIIDRGIQSIRTMKDFDKKNIKFVIRSKENRKHQEIRSLIQENQDLDIGENILIQDSIVNLYTGVPIKNKRGNTHHRQEKVDNQFRLVVVKNKQNPEKAFWFITNDFQLTAKEVADYYRKRWDIEVFLDLSNKNSILVILFHSAKME
;
A
#
# COMPACT_ATOMS: atom_id res chain seq x y z
N MET A 1 -18.74 17.62 -8.98
CA MET A 1 -17.66 16.82 -9.63
C MET A 1 -17.11 17.66 -10.76
N ALA A 2 -15.89 18.17 -10.60
CA ALA A 2 -15.22 18.92 -11.65
C ALA A 2 -14.87 17.94 -12.79
N ASN A 3 -15.20 18.30 -14.02
CA ASN A 3 -14.91 17.50 -15.21
C ASN A 3 -13.41 17.46 -15.48
N PHE A 4 -12.72 16.48 -14.96
CA PHE A 4 -11.32 16.20 -15.27
C PHE A 4 -11.12 15.58 -16.67
N LYS A 5 -12.17 15.44 -17.47
CA LYS A 5 -12.12 14.71 -18.74
C LYS A 5 -11.36 15.40 -19.87
N ASP A 6 -11.04 16.69 -19.77
CA ASP A 6 -10.53 17.46 -20.90
C ASP A 6 -9.17 18.15 -20.70
N HIS A 7 -8.55 18.05 -19.53
CA HIS A 7 -7.19 18.57 -19.33
C HIS A 7 -6.15 17.47 -19.51
N LYS A 8 -5.50 17.45 -20.65
CA LYS A 8 -4.23 16.73 -20.81
C LYS A 8 -3.16 17.46 -20.01
N VAL A 9 -2.86 16.96 -18.81
CA VAL A 9 -1.76 17.47 -18.01
C VAL A 9 -0.45 17.15 -18.73
N SER A 10 0.32 18.17 -19.08
CA SER A 10 1.61 17.98 -19.72
C SER A 10 2.65 17.51 -18.70
N VAL A 11 3.70 16.80 -19.15
CA VAL A 11 4.85 16.41 -18.31
C VAL A 11 5.46 17.64 -17.63
N LYS A 12 5.51 18.77 -18.31
CA LYS A 12 6.03 20.03 -17.78
C LYS A 12 5.19 20.60 -16.62
N GLU A 13 3.88 20.47 -16.68
CA GLU A 13 2.98 20.86 -15.59
C GLU A 13 3.15 19.95 -14.38
N LEU A 14 3.21 18.62 -14.58
CA LEU A 14 3.49 17.67 -13.50
C LEU A 14 4.83 17.95 -12.82
N LEU A 15 5.85 18.24 -13.60
CA LEU A 15 7.18 18.58 -13.07
C LEU A 15 7.20 19.91 -12.33
N GLY A 16 6.35 20.87 -12.73
CA GLY A 16 6.18 22.14 -12.03
C GLY A 16 5.75 21.97 -10.58
N PHE A 17 5.11 20.84 -10.23
CA PHE A 17 4.77 20.50 -8.85
C PHE A 17 5.96 19.99 -8.04
N ILE A 18 7.06 19.57 -8.69
CA ILE A 18 8.24 19.02 -8.01
C ILE A 18 9.30 20.13 -7.97
N PRO A 19 9.56 20.76 -6.82
CA PRO A 19 10.54 21.83 -6.76
C PRO A 19 11.94 21.32 -7.10
N GLU A 20 12.63 22.03 -7.95
CA GLU A 20 14.02 21.71 -8.32
C GLU A 20 14.95 21.73 -7.10
N ALA A 21 14.70 22.64 -6.16
CA ALA A 21 15.40 22.70 -4.89
C ALA A 21 15.25 21.42 -4.06
N LEU A 22 14.07 20.78 -4.10
CA LEU A 22 13.85 19.49 -3.44
C LEU A 22 14.74 18.41 -4.04
N LEU A 23 14.74 18.26 -5.37
CA LEU A 23 15.56 17.26 -6.06
C LEU A 23 17.05 17.45 -5.76
N SER A 24 17.52 18.71 -5.72
CA SER A 24 18.91 19.05 -5.40
C SER A 24 19.24 18.74 -3.93
N HIS A 25 18.35 19.05 -3.01
CA HIS A 25 18.51 18.73 -1.59
C HIS A 25 18.59 17.22 -1.38
N LEU A 26 17.66 16.47 -1.96
CA LEU A 26 17.62 15.00 -1.86
C LEU A 26 18.84 14.35 -2.53
N SER A 27 19.35 14.90 -3.63
CA SER A 27 20.59 14.42 -4.24
C SER A 27 21.77 14.51 -3.29
N THR A 28 21.81 15.55 -2.47
CA THR A 28 22.88 15.74 -1.48
C THR A 28 22.69 14.83 -0.27
N SER A 29 21.48 14.76 0.29
CA SER A 29 21.18 13.98 1.50
C SER A 29 21.35 12.48 1.29
N THR A 30 20.85 11.95 0.17
CA THR A 30 20.95 10.52 -0.19
C THR A 30 22.27 10.14 -0.84
N LYS A 31 23.10 11.14 -1.21
CA LYS A 31 24.34 10.94 -1.99
C LYS A 31 24.10 10.17 -3.29
N VAL A 32 22.91 10.28 -3.86
CA VAL A 32 22.48 9.54 -5.05
C VAL A 32 23.43 9.77 -6.24
N ASP A 33 24.06 10.93 -6.32
CA ASP A 33 24.94 11.31 -7.43
C ASP A 33 26.39 10.88 -7.24
N HIS A 34 26.72 10.23 -6.13
CA HIS A 34 28.08 9.79 -5.87
C HIS A 34 28.53 8.81 -6.97
N TYR A 35 29.67 9.10 -7.60
CA TYR A 35 30.21 8.40 -8.77
C TYR A 35 29.38 8.46 -10.06
N SER A 36 28.35 9.31 -10.14
CA SER A 36 27.59 9.48 -11.38
C SER A 36 28.26 10.49 -12.30
N LYS A 37 28.45 10.14 -13.59
CA LYS A 37 29.05 11.06 -14.59
C LYS A 37 27.95 11.81 -15.37
N VAL A 38 26.97 11.13 -15.88
CA VAL A 38 25.89 11.67 -16.72
C VAL A 38 24.51 11.46 -16.09
N LEU A 39 24.24 10.24 -15.64
CA LEU A 39 22.94 9.85 -15.09
C LEU A 39 22.81 10.21 -13.60
N HIS A 40 22.84 11.51 -13.29
CA HIS A 40 22.51 12.00 -11.96
C HIS A 40 21.08 11.64 -11.56
N GLY A 41 20.79 11.56 -10.25
CA GLY A 41 19.48 11.18 -9.74
C GLY A 41 18.33 11.95 -10.35
N LYS A 42 18.48 13.27 -10.48
CA LYS A 42 17.51 14.15 -11.16
C LYS A 42 17.23 13.73 -12.61
N LYS A 43 18.29 13.45 -13.39
CA LYS A 43 18.15 13.02 -14.79
C LYS A 43 17.49 11.64 -14.89
N VAL A 44 17.85 10.71 -14.00
CA VAL A 44 17.22 9.38 -13.93
C VAL A 44 15.75 9.51 -13.57
N PHE A 45 15.42 10.36 -12.60
CA PHE A 45 14.03 10.61 -12.23
C PHE A 45 13.21 11.15 -13.41
N TYR A 46 13.71 12.16 -14.11
CA TYR A 46 13.05 12.72 -15.28
C TYR A 46 12.91 11.70 -16.42
N LEU A 47 13.97 10.93 -16.66
CA LEU A 47 13.96 9.88 -17.69
C LEU A 47 12.89 8.82 -17.41
N LEU A 48 12.81 8.34 -16.16
CA LEU A 48 11.80 7.36 -15.78
C LEU A 48 10.39 7.95 -15.88
N LEU A 49 10.17 9.13 -15.32
CA LEU A 49 8.85 9.77 -15.33
C LEU A 49 8.36 10.03 -16.76
N TYR A 50 9.20 10.64 -17.60
CA TYR A 50 8.85 10.90 -19.00
C TYR A 50 8.58 9.61 -19.76
N SER A 51 9.46 8.62 -19.60
CA SER A 51 9.30 7.35 -20.32
C SER A 51 8.06 6.56 -19.89
N ILE A 52 7.64 6.65 -18.62
CA ILE A 52 6.38 6.06 -18.13
C ILE A 52 5.18 6.70 -18.82
N MET A 53 5.23 8.00 -19.05
CA MET A 53 4.11 8.74 -19.64
C MET A 53 4.04 8.62 -21.17
N ASP A 54 5.18 8.43 -21.82
CA ASP A 54 5.30 8.47 -23.27
C ASP A 54 5.32 7.08 -23.92
N ASN A 55 5.64 6.02 -23.17
CA ASN A 55 5.79 4.69 -23.71
C ASN A 55 4.83 3.67 -23.07
N GLU A 56 4.20 2.83 -23.89
CA GLU A 56 3.36 1.72 -23.42
C GLU A 56 4.16 0.64 -22.66
N LYS A 57 5.44 0.49 -23.01
CA LYS A 57 6.34 -0.50 -22.38
C LYS A 57 7.70 0.12 -22.12
N LEU A 58 8.16 0.04 -20.88
CA LEU A 58 9.52 0.41 -20.54
C LEU A 58 10.51 -0.74 -20.75
N SER A 59 11.62 -0.38 -21.37
CA SER A 59 12.78 -1.24 -21.51
C SER A 59 14.04 -0.38 -21.46
N GLN A 60 15.19 -0.98 -21.22
CA GLN A 60 16.46 -0.24 -21.28
C GLN A 60 16.72 0.39 -22.66
N ARG A 61 16.14 -0.18 -23.73
CA ARG A 61 16.21 0.37 -25.09
C ARG A 61 15.35 1.62 -25.20
N THR A 62 14.09 1.56 -24.75
CA THR A 62 13.20 2.74 -24.79
C THR A 62 13.74 3.87 -23.93
N LEU A 63 14.37 3.56 -22.79
CA LEU A 63 15.04 4.57 -21.95
C LEU A 63 16.24 5.22 -22.66
N GLU A 64 17.07 4.42 -23.38
CA GLU A 64 18.17 4.93 -24.22
C GLU A 64 17.64 5.86 -25.31
N ASP A 65 16.63 5.41 -26.04
CA ASP A 65 16.02 6.17 -27.15
C ASP A 65 15.42 7.48 -26.61
N THR A 66 14.70 7.42 -25.48
CA THR A 66 14.11 8.61 -24.83
C THR A 66 15.18 9.60 -24.38
N PHE A 67 16.25 9.17 -23.71
CA PHE A 67 17.29 10.08 -23.25
C PHE A 67 18.01 10.76 -24.42
N ASN A 68 18.25 10.03 -25.50
CA ASN A 68 18.97 10.54 -26.68
C ASN A 68 18.05 11.38 -27.61
N TYR A 69 16.75 11.44 -27.33
CA TYR A 69 15.79 12.24 -28.09
C TYR A 69 15.93 13.73 -27.73
N SER A 70 16.09 14.59 -28.74
CA SER A 70 16.28 16.04 -28.54
C SER A 70 15.09 16.71 -27.83
N GLY A 71 13.86 16.25 -28.10
CA GLY A 71 12.66 16.76 -27.41
C GLY A 71 12.69 16.53 -25.91
N PHE A 72 13.14 15.36 -25.46
CA PHE A 72 13.34 15.10 -24.02
C PHE A 72 14.38 16.04 -23.42
N LYS A 73 15.52 16.20 -24.08
CA LYS A 73 16.59 17.09 -23.59
C LYS A 73 16.12 18.54 -23.51
N SER A 74 15.38 19.01 -24.52
CA SER A 74 14.82 20.37 -24.55
C SER A 74 13.83 20.61 -23.40
N ILE A 75 12.94 19.66 -23.12
CA ILE A 75 11.94 19.76 -22.03
C ILE A 75 12.64 19.93 -20.67
N PHE A 76 13.75 19.21 -20.47
CA PHE A 76 14.44 19.15 -19.17
C PHE A 76 15.70 20.01 -19.10
N ASN A 77 15.94 20.86 -20.10
CA ASN A 77 17.14 21.71 -20.22
C ASN A 77 18.45 20.90 -20.05
N LEU A 78 18.54 19.75 -20.71
CA LEU A 78 19.73 18.91 -20.71
C LEU A 78 20.66 19.28 -21.87
N ASP A 79 21.94 18.99 -21.71
CA ASP A 79 22.93 19.20 -22.76
C ASP A 79 22.64 18.29 -23.96
N GLU A 80 22.46 18.88 -25.15
CA GLU A 80 22.20 18.19 -26.41
C GLU A 80 23.32 17.21 -26.79
N SER A 81 24.55 17.46 -26.37
CA SER A 81 25.70 16.63 -26.67
C SER A 81 25.79 15.36 -25.78
N GLU A 82 25.12 15.35 -24.63
CA GLU A 82 25.10 14.18 -23.73
C GLU A 82 24.38 13.02 -24.39
N THR A 83 25.01 11.86 -24.42
CA THR A 83 24.42 10.60 -24.89
C THR A 83 24.65 9.50 -23.88
N ILE A 84 23.73 8.55 -23.81
CA ILE A 84 23.87 7.37 -22.96
C ILE A 84 23.62 6.09 -23.78
N ARG A 85 24.13 4.97 -23.25
CA ARG A 85 23.91 3.63 -23.77
C ARG A 85 23.12 2.79 -22.76
N ARG A 86 22.47 1.74 -23.24
CA ARG A 86 21.73 0.76 -22.40
C ARG A 86 22.56 0.23 -21.24
N SER A 87 23.85 -0.05 -21.48
CA SER A 87 24.78 -0.53 -20.45
C SER A 87 24.92 0.47 -19.30
N SER A 88 25.02 1.77 -19.63
CA SER A 88 25.11 2.84 -18.60
C SER A 88 23.80 2.96 -17.82
N ILE A 89 22.65 2.78 -18.45
CA ILE A 89 21.36 2.76 -17.78
C ILE A 89 21.29 1.55 -16.83
N SER A 90 21.62 0.35 -17.34
CA SER A 90 21.60 -0.88 -16.53
C SER A 90 22.52 -0.77 -15.31
N GLU A 91 23.74 -0.30 -15.51
CA GLU A 91 24.70 -0.09 -14.43
C GLU A 91 24.17 0.94 -13.42
N ARG A 92 23.58 2.05 -13.90
CA ARG A 92 23.07 3.09 -13.02
C ARG A 92 21.88 2.60 -12.20
N LEU A 93 20.93 1.91 -12.82
CA LEU A 93 19.76 1.38 -12.14
C LEU A 93 20.10 0.31 -11.10
N SER A 94 21.20 -0.45 -11.30
CA SER A 94 21.67 -1.43 -10.31
C SER A 94 22.34 -0.80 -9.08
N LYS A 95 22.83 0.44 -9.21
CA LYS A 95 23.62 1.13 -8.15
C LYS A 95 22.87 2.28 -7.50
N ILE A 96 21.84 2.82 -8.13
CA ILE A 96 21.12 3.99 -7.62
C ILE A 96 20.38 3.64 -6.33
N ASP A 97 20.52 4.49 -5.32
CA ASP A 97 19.81 4.29 -4.06
C ASP A 97 18.31 4.59 -4.23
N ALA A 98 17.48 3.60 -3.97
CA ALA A 98 16.03 3.72 -4.06
C ALA A 98 15.45 4.72 -3.04
N SER A 99 16.17 5.03 -1.96
CA SER A 99 15.75 6.02 -0.96
C SER A 99 15.51 7.39 -1.58
N TYR A 100 16.30 7.78 -2.58
CA TYR A 100 16.10 9.03 -3.31
C TYR A 100 14.67 9.15 -3.89
N PHE A 101 14.20 8.10 -4.55
CA PHE A 101 12.85 8.09 -5.13
C PHE A 101 11.77 7.99 -4.06
N LYS A 102 12.03 7.26 -2.99
CA LYS A 102 11.12 7.14 -1.85
C LYS A 102 10.93 8.51 -1.18
N GLU A 103 11.98 9.25 -0.94
CA GLU A 103 11.93 10.58 -0.35
C GLU A 103 11.20 11.60 -1.27
N ILE A 104 11.42 11.53 -2.59
CA ILE A 104 10.65 12.35 -3.55
C ILE A 104 9.14 12.03 -3.40
N PHE A 105 8.78 10.74 -3.39
CA PHE A 105 7.40 10.32 -3.24
C PHE A 105 6.79 10.83 -1.93
N GLU A 106 7.49 10.68 -0.82
CA GLU A 106 7.02 11.11 0.50
C GLU A 106 6.80 12.63 0.56
N CYS A 107 7.79 13.41 0.11
CA CYS A 107 7.65 14.86 0.04
C CYS A 107 6.50 15.32 -0.87
N MET A 108 6.28 14.62 -1.97
CA MET A 108 5.16 14.94 -2.87
C MET A 108 3.82 14.58 -2.25
N TYR A 109 3.74 13.42 -1.59
CA TYR A 109 2.54 13.02 -0.86
C TYR A 109 2.17 14.06 0.21
N ASP A 110 3.12 14.47 1.04
CA ASP A 110 2.89 15.45 2.11
C ASP A 110 2.33 16.77 1.55
N ARG A 111 2.92 17.28 0.46
CA ARG A 111 2.45 18.51 -0.18
C ARG A 111 1.05 18.41 -0.77
N PHE A 112 0.73 17.30 -1.42
CA PHE A 112 -0.59 17.12 -2.03
C PHE A 112 -1.65 16.77 -1.00
N SER A 113 -1.32 15.98 0.01
CA SER A 113 -2.27 15.59 1.06
C SER A 113 -2.78 16.79 1.84
N GLU A 114 -1.94 17.81 2.09
CA GLU A 114 -2.37 19.07 2.72
C GLU A 114 -3.47 19.79 1.93
N SER A 115 -3.40 19.73 0.59
CA SER A 115 -4.37 20.39 -0.29
C SER A 115 -5.72 19.67 -0.36
N TYR A 116 -5.73 18.33 -0.24
CA TYR A 116 -6.93 17.49 -0.38
C TYR A 116 -7.58 17.09 0.94
N ASN A 117 -6.79 16.95 1.99
CA ASN A 117 -7.27 16.47 3.31
C ASN A 117 -8.29 17.37 3.99
N GLN A 118 -8.50 18.61 3.51
CA GLN A 118 -9.50 19.51 4.09
C GLN A 118 -10.94 19.17 3.70
N LEU A 119 -11.17 18.36 2.65
CA LEU A 119 -12.51 18.16 2.07
C LEU A 119 -13.27 16.94 2.60
N GLU A 120 -12.61 15.92 3.16
CA GLU A 120 -13.25 14.66 3.56
C GLU A 120 -12.91 14.19 4.99
N ARG A 121 -12.40 15.06 5.85
CA ARG A 121 -12.02 14.66 7.22
C ARG A 121 -13.27 14.30 8.05
N GLY A 122 -13.55 12.99 8.12
CA GLY A 122 -14.36 12.41 9.18
C GLY A 122 -13.57 12.37 10.50
N LYS A 123 -14.02 11.54 11.44
CA LYS A 123 -13.34 11.34 12.73
C LYS A 123 -11.90 10.81 12.56
N TYR A 124 -11.64 10.04 11.50
CA TYR A 124 -10.36 9.43 11.16
C TYR A 124 -10.01 9.61 9.69
N ASN A 125 -8.70 9.64 9.43
CA ASN A 125 -8.18 9.42 8.08
C ASN A 125 -8.25 7.92 7.77
N LEU A 126 -8.99 7.55 6.72
CA LEU A 126 -9.16 6.15 6.34
C LEU A 126 -7.99 5.71 5.46
N ILE A 127 -7.11 4.90 6.02
CA ILE A 127 -5.98 4.32 5.27
C ILE A 127 -6.31 2.88 4.87
N ARG A 128 -6.51 2.65 3.58
CA ARG A 128 -6.70 1.33 3.00
C ARG A 128 -5.33 0.71 2.77
N VAL A 129 -5.13 -0.51 3.20
CA VAL A 129 -3.85 -1.22 3.00
C VAL A 129 -4.10 -2.54 2.31
N ASP A 130 -3.43 -2.73 1.18
CA ASP A 130 -3.50 -3.96 0.41
C ASP A 130 -2.16 -4.27 -0.25
N SER A 131 -1.99 -5.51 -0.67
CA SER A 131 -0.75 -5.97 -1.30
C SER A 131 -1.02 -6.44 -2.72
N THR A 132 -0.09 -6.10 -3.61
CA THR A 132 -0.06 -6.67 -4.95
C THR A 132 1.26 -7.39 -5.20
N ILE A 133 1.25 -8.33 -6.12
CA ILE A 133 2.41 -9.14 -6.47
C ILE A 133 2.82 -8.80 -7.89
N VAL A 134 4.08 -8.47 -8.05
CA VAL A 134 4.68 -8.33 -9.37
C VAL A 134 5.45 -9.60 -9.68
N ALA A 135 4.95 -10.34 -10.67
CA ALA A 135 5.62 -11.53 -11.18
C ALA A 135 6.77 -11.12 -12.10
N GLU A 136 7.96 -11.65 -11.84
CA GLU A 136 9.07 -11.43 -12.72
C GLU A 136 9.34 -12.60 -13.65
N ALA A 137 10.02 -12.30 -14.76
CA ALA A 137 10.52 -13.32 -15.65
C ALA A 137 11.54 -14.23 -14.95
N ALA A 138 11.32 -15.53 -15.03
CA ALA A 138 12.15 -16.54 -14.40
C ALA A 138 13.67 -16.28 -14.56
N GLY A 139 14.42 -16.33 -13.47
CA GLY A 139 15.88 -16.38 -13.48
C GLY A 139 16.62 -15.04 -13.46
N LYS A 140 15.92 -13.91 -13.48
CA LYS A 140 16.58 -12.58 -13.48
C LYS A 140 16.71 -11.93 -12.11
N LEU A 141 15.83 -12.24 -11.15
CA LEU A 141 15.95 -11.74 -9.78
C LEU A 141 16.84 -12.65 -8.94
N LYS A 142 17.90 -12.10 -8.37
CA LYS A 142 18.72 -12.81 -7.38
C LYS A 142 17.96 -12.99 -6.06
N GLU A 143 17.24 -11.95 -5.64
CA GLU A 143 16.44 -11.93 -4.43
C GLU A 143 14.95 -11.88 -4.79
N GLY A 144 14.11 -12.50 -3.97
CA GLY A 144 12.67 -12.50 -4.16
C GLY A 144 11.98 -13.65 -3.44
N ILE A 145 10.67 -13.59 -3.39
CA ILE A 145 9.81 -14.63 -2.82
C ILE A 145 9.72 -15.78 -3.82
N ASP A 146 10.18 -16.96 -3.42
CA ASP A 146 10.15 -18.15 -4.26
C ASP A 146 8.74 -18.67 -4.49
N GLN A 147 8.41 -18.95 -5.75
CA GLN A 147 7.18 -19.63 -6.12
C GLN A 147 7.43 -21.09 -6.48
N LYS A 148 6.38 -21.92 -6.34
CA LYS A 148 6.40 -23.31 -6.77
C LYS A 148 6.74 -23.50 -8.25
N SER A 149 6.52 -22.47 -9.08
CA SER A 149 6.86 -22.44 -10.51
C SER A 149 8.34 -22.19 -10.80
N GLY A 150 9.19 -22.01 -9.79
CA GLY A 150 10.59 -21.60 -9.95
C GLY A 150 10.80 -20.12 -10.28
N LYS A 151 9.72 -19.32 -10.32
CA LYS A 151 9.80 -17.88 -10.49
C LYS A 151 9.97 -17.19 -9.14
N LYS A 152 10.62 -16.03 -9.13
CA LYS A 152 10.70 -15.15 -7.96
C LYS A 152 9.74 -13.98 -8.12
N LEU A 153 9.17 -13.56 -7.02
CA LEU A 153 8.23 -12.45 -6.93
C LEU A 153 8.73 -11.36 -6.01
N ILE A 154 8.30 -10.15 -6.27
CA ILE A 154 8.34 -9.04 -5.33
C ILE A 154 6.90 -8.69 -4.95
N LYS A 155 6.65 -8.53 -3.66
CA LYS A 155 5.36 -8.09 -3.14
C LYS A 155 5.44 -6.60 -2.81
N TYR A 156 4.44 -5.85 -3.21
CA TYR A 156 4.24 -4.46 -2.83
C TYR A 156 3.03 -4.38 -1.91
N SER A 157 3.19 -3.70 -0.78
CA SER A 157 2.06 -3.30 0.06
C SER A 157 1.88 -1.79 -0.07
N VAL A 158 0.69 -1.40 -0.50
CA VAL A 158 0.32 0.00 -0.72
C VAL A 158 -0.61 0.44 0.38
N SER A 159 -0.37 1.60 0.92
CA SER A 159 -1.30 2.34 1.77
C SER A 159 -1.92 3.46 0.94
N PHE A 160 -3.25 3.60 0.99
CA PHE A 160 -4.02 4.53 0.17
C PHE A 160 -5.02 5.31 1.02
N ASP A 161 -4.98 6.63 0.95
CA ASP A 161 -5.86 7.49 1.76
C ASP A 161 -7.26 7.70 1.13
N GLY A 162 -7.45 7.21 -0.09
CA GLY A 162 -8.69 7.36 -0.86
C GLY A 162 -8.55 8.29 -2.05
N ILE A 163 -7.46 9.05 -2.11
CA ILE A 163 -7.11 9.96 -3.21
C ILE A 163 -5.73 9.62 -3.72
N LEU A 164 -4.75 9.46 -2.83
CA LEU A 164 -3.35 9.24 -3.14
C LEU A 164 -2.78 8.02 -2.40
N PRO A 165 -1.78 7.35 -2.97
CA PRO A 165 -1.01 6.37 -2.22
C PRO A 165 -0.19 7.11 -1.14
N SER A 166 -0.49 6.81 0.14
CA SER A 166 0.20 7.40 1.28
C SER A 166 1.50 6.68 1.66
N GLY A 167 1.70 5.48 1.13
CA GLY A 167 2.93 4.71 1.34
C GLY A 167 3.00 3.48 0.46
N VAL A 168 4.23 3.08 0.18
CA VAL A 168 4.53 1.86 -0.56
C VAL A 168 5.69 1.15 0.14
N GLU A 169 5.50 -0.12 0.46
CA GLU A 169 6.54 -0.97 1.03
C GLU A 169 6.83 -2.15 0.10
N ILE A 170 8.11 -2.50 -0.03
CA ILE A 170 8.58 -3.53 -0.95
C ILE A 170 9.12 -4.71 -0.15
N PHE A 171 8.63 -5.91 -0.44
CA PHE A 171 9.01 -7.12 0.23
C PHE A 171 9.54 -8.16 -0.76
N ASN A 172 10.77 -8.60 -0.53
CA ASN A 172 11.47 -9.62 -1.33
C ASN A 172 11.84 -10.88 -0.54
N ALA A 173 11.75 -10.86 0.80
CA ALA A 173 12.08 -12.02 1.61
C ALA A 173 10.90 -13.01 1.70
N GLN A 174 11.21 -14.32 1.74
CA GLN A 174 10.23 -15.42 1.73
C GLN A 174 9.17 -15.31 2.83
N ARG A 175 9.53 -14.78 4.01
CA ARG A 175 8.60 -14.58 5.12
C ARG A 175 7.39 -13.70 4.78
N TYR A 176 7.56 -12.79 3.82
CA TYR A 176 6.50 -11.87 3.39
C TYR A 176 5.57 -12.45 2.31
N SER A 177 5.74 -13.72 1.95
CA SER A 177 4.75 -14.41 1.10
C SER A 177 3.35 -14.39 1.72
N ALA A 178 3.26 -14.47 3.06
CA ALA A 178 2.01 -14.38 3.80
C ALA A 178 1.64 -12.91 4.09
N GLU A 179 0.37 -12.56 3.89
CA GLU A 179 -0.18 -11.22 4.19
C GLU A 179 -0.07 -10.88 5.68
N ASP A 180 -0.27 -11.86 6.57
CA ASP A 180 -0.10 -11.70 8.03
C ASP A 180 1.32 -11.23 8.45
N ASN A 181 2.30 -11.25 7.54
CA ASN A 181 3.64 -10.72 7.78
C ASN A 181 3.90 -9.39 7.04
N ALA A 182 3.42 -9.24 5.80
CA ALA A 182 3.69 -8.07 4.98
C ALA A 182 2.85 -6.85 5.40
N LEU A 183 1.53 -7.02 5.51
CA LEU A 183 0.62 -5.93 5.86
C LEU A 183 0.90 -5.29 7.22
N PRO A 184 1.17 -6.05 8.31
CA PRO A 184 1.50 -5.44 9.59
C PRO A 184 2.74 -4.55 9.54
N GLU A 185 3.78 -4.96 8.80
CA GLU A 185 5.00 -4.16 8.68
C GLU A 185 4.77 -2.89 7.86
N ALA A 186 3.99 -2.97 6.78
CA ALA A 186 3.59 -1.80 6.01
C ALA A 186 2.79 -0.79 6.87
N ILE A 187 1.85 -1.27 7.68
CA ILE A 187 1.07 -0.43 8.59
C ILE A 187 1.97 0.22 9.64
N LEU A 188 2.88 -0.54 10.26
CA LEU A 188 3.79 -0.01 11.26
C LEU A 188 4.71 1.09 10.70
N ASN A 189 5.09 1.01 9.43
CA ASN A 189 5.86 2.06 8.77
C ASN A 189 5.01 3.32 8.52
N GLN A 190 3.73 3.17 8.22
CA GLN A 190 2.78 4.30 8.12
C GLN A 190 2.55 4.97 9.47
N VAL A 191 2.35 4.19 10.53
CA VAL A 191 2.12 4.72 11.90
C VAL A 191 3.26 5.60 12.38
N LYS A 192 4.50 5.33 11.98
CA LYS A 192 5.64 6.19 12.34
C LYS A 192 5.49 7.64 11.84
N LYS A 193 4.69 7.85 10.80
CA LYS A 193 4.42 9.17 10.21
C LYS A 193 3.15 9.82 10.75
N ASP A 194 2.25 9.04 11.37
CA ASP A 194 1.00 9.51 11.97
C ASP A 194 1.22 9.96 13.42
N THR A 195 1.80 11.13 13.59
CA THR A 195 2.11 11.70 14.92
C THR A 195 0.86 12.04 15.73
N GLU A 196 -0.26 12.28 15.09
CA GLU A 196 -1.53 12.65 15.72
C GLU A 196 -2.43 11.42 16.02
N HIS A 197 -2.02 10.22 15.62
CA HIS A 197 -2.83 9.00 15.72
C HIS A 197 -4.23 9.16 15.14
N SER A 198 -4.32 9.91 14.05
CA SER A 198 -5.58 10.25 13.37
C SER A 198 -6.02 9.20 12.35
N ASN A 199 -5.19 8.22 12.06
CA ASN A 199 -5.47 7.19 11.07
C ASN A 199 -6.25 6.00 11.63
N ILE A 200 -7.14 5.45 10.81
CA ILE A 200 -7.71 4.12 10.99
C ILE A 200 -7.40 3.26 9.77
N TYR A 201 -6.88 2.05 10.00
CA TYR A 201 -6.43 1.16 8.93
C TYR A 201 -7.52 0.18 8.54
N ILE A 202 -7.88 0.20 7.25
CA ILE A 202 -8.92 -0.66 6.69
C ILE A 202 -8.24 -1.79 5.93
N ILE A 203 -8.48 -3.03 6.37
CA ILE A 203 -7.69 -4.19 5.94
C ILE A 203 -8.64 -5.32 5.55
N ASP A 204 -8.36 -5.99 4.44
CA ASP A 204 -9.11 -7.19 4.07
C ASP A 204 -8.68 -8.41 4.92
N ARG A 205 -9.14 -9.58 4.52
CA ARG A 205 -8.85 -10.88 5.17
C ARG A 205 -7.36 -11.24 5.23
N GLY A 206 -6.47 -10.37 4.75
CA GLY A 206 -5.03 -10.54 4.79
C GLY A 206 -4.45 -10.68 6.20
N ILE A 207 -5.03 -9.98 7.20
CA ILE A 207 -4.63 -10.10 8.60
C ILE A 207 -5.66 -10.92 9.36
N GLN A 208 -5.29 -12.17 9.70
CA GLN A 208 -6.11 -13.06 10.51
C GLN A 208 -5.47 -13.37 11.88
N SER A 209 -4.22 -12.97 12.06
CA SER A 209 -3.46 -13.19 13.29
C SER A 209 -4.00 -12.33 14.44
N ILE A 210 -4.50 -12.98 15.48
CA ILE A 210 -4.94 -12.27 16.70
C ILE A 210 -3.75 -11.65 17.42
N ARG A 211 -2.58 -12.23 17.32
CA ARG A 211 -1.35 -11.64 17.88
C ARG A 211 -1.10 -10.26 17.26
N THR A 212 -1.23 -10.15 15.95
CA THR A 212 -1.10 -8.88 15.23
C THR A 212 -2.14 -7.85 15.68
N MET A 213 -3.42 -8.29 15.81
CA MET A 213 -4.49 -7.41 16.31
C MET A 213 -4.20 -6.91 17.74
N LYS A 214 -3.68 -7.80 18.62
CA LYS A 214 -3.24 -7.40 19.97
C LYS A 214 -2.09 -6.41 19.95
N ASP A 215 -1.13 -6.62 19.08
CA ASP A 215 0.04 -5.73 18.96
C ASP A 215 -0.39 -4.34 18.43
N PHE A 216 -1.36 -4.29 17.53
CA PHE A 216 -1.97 -3.04 17.08
C PHE A 216 -2.72 -2.34 18.22
N ASP A 217 -3.55 -3.08 18.96
CA ASP A 217 -4.30 -2.54 20.08
C ASP A 217 -3.37 -1.96 21.16
N LYS A 218 -2.32 -2.68 21.54
CA LYS A 218 -1.30 -2.20 22.48
C LYS A 218 -0.58 -0.93 22.04
N LYS A 219 -0.42 -0.74 20.72
CA LYS A 219 0.20 0.44 20.12
C LYS A 219 -0.79 1.55 19.81
N ASN A 220 -2.05 1.42 20.22
CA ASN A 220 -3.15 2.33 19.91
C ASN A 220 -3.36 2.55 18.40
N ILE A 221 -3.03 1.56 17.57
CA ILE A 221 -3.28 1.57 16.13
C ILE A 221 -4.72 1.16 15.90
N LYS A 222 -5.55 2.08 15.40
CA LYS A 222 -6.95 1.81 15.11
C LYS A 222 -7.11 1.04 13.80
N PHE A 223 -8.01 0.06 13.77
CA PHE A 223 -8.24 -0.75 12.58
C PHE A 223 -9.68 -1.21 12.42
N VAL A 224 -10.06 -1.50 11.18
CA VAL A 224 -11.23 -2.30 10.81
C VAL A 224 -10.73 -3.42 9.89
N ILE A 225 -10.84 -4.65 10.35
CA ILE A 225 -10.38 -5.85 9.63
C ILE A 225 -11.59 -6.72 9.29
N ARG A 226 -11.67 -7.17 8.03
CA ARG A 226 -12.62 -8.20 7.64
C ARG A 226 -12.16 -9.55 8.18
N SER A 227 -12.99 -10.17 9.01
CA SER A 227 -12.75 -11.50 9.57
C SER A 227 -13.31 -12.60 8.67
N LYS A 228 -12.88 -13.83 8.95
CA LYS A 228 -13.56 -15.03 8.44
C LYS A 228 -14.92 -15.15 9.09
N GLU A 229 -15.90 -15.63 8.33
CA GLU A 229 -17.21 -15.98 8.83
C GLU A 229 -17.08 -17.07 9.90
N ASN A 230 -17.96 -17.03 10.89
CA ASN A 230 -17.98 -18.00 12.00
C ASN A 230 -16.66 -18.09 12.80
N ARG A 231 -15.89 -17.01 12.85
CA ARG A 231 -14.68 -16.98 13.69
C ARG A 231 -15.06 -17.24 15.13
N LYS A 232 -14.39 -18.21 15.78
CA LYS A 232 -14.63 -18.54 17.17
C LYS A 232 -14.38 -17.34 18.08
N HIS A 233 -15.40 -16.95 18.83
CA HIS A 233 -15.35 -15.85 19.78
C HIS A 233 -16.22 -16.15 20.99
N GLN A 234 -16.02 -15.43 22.07
CA GLN A 234 -16.90 -15.40 23.23
C GLN A 234 -17.47 -13.98 23.33
N GLU A 235 -18.75 -13.87 23.21
CA GLU A 235 -19.45 -12.62 23.49
C GLU A 235 -19.36 -12.28 24.97
N ILE A 236 -18.96 -11.05 25.26
CA ILE A 236 -18.91 -10.47 26.60
C ILE A 236 -20.16 -9.65 26.84
N ARG A 237 -20.49 -8.79 25.85
CA ARG A 237 -21.65 -7.88 25.93
C ARG A 237 -22.14 -7.54 24.53
N SER A 238 -23.44 -7.63 24.32
CA SER A 238 -24.10 -7.04 23.14
C SER A 238 -24.12 -5.52 23.26
N LEU A 239 -23.92 -4.85 22.13
CA LEU A 239 -24.06 -3.40 21.99
C LEU A 239 -25.38 -3.02 21.30
N ILE A 240 -26.14 -3.99 20.79
CA ILE A 240 -27.47 -3.77 20.25
C ILE A 240 -28.43 -3.51 21.41
N GLN A 241 -29.12 -2.38 21.35
CA GLN A 241 -30.13 -2.00 22.36
C GLN A 241 -31.53 -2.56 21.99
N GLU A 242 -32.38 -2.74 22.99
CA GLU A 242 -33.80 -3.07 22.75
C GLU A 242 -34.44 -1.95 21.91
N ASN A 243 -35.18 -2.35 20.88
CA ASN A 243 -35.80 -1.44 19.91
C ASN A 243 -34.88 -0.62 19.02
N GLN A 244 -33.57 -0.94 18.95
CA GLN A 244 -32.67 -0.32 18.00
C GLN A 244 -33.09 -0.69 16.57
N ASP A 245 -33.12 0.31 15.68
CA ASP A 245 -33.22 0.05 14.25
C ASP A 245 -31.96 -0.67 13.77
N LEU A 246 -32.15 -1.86 13.23
CA LEU A 246 -31.08 -2.69 12.67
C LEU A 246 -30.76 -2.33 11.21
N ASP A 247 -31.53 -1.45 10.62
CA ASP A 247 -31.28 -0.92 9.28
C ASP A 247 -30.16 0.13 9.34
N ILE A 248 -29.02 -0.21 8.77
CA ILE A 248 -27.85 0.68 8.72
C ILE A 248 -27.50 1.09 7.28
N GLY A 249 -28.52 1.42 6.50
CA GLY A 249 -28.38 1.87 5.11
C GLY A 249 -28.39 0.71 4.11
N GLU A 250 -27.29 0.41 3.44
CA GLU A 250 -27.22 -0.72 2.49
C GLU A 250 -27.18 -2.09 3.17
N ASN A 251 -27.00 -2.12 4.49
CA ASN A 251 -26.84 -3.32 5.28
C ASN A 251 -27.89 -3.44 6.38
N ILE A 252 -28.09 -4.67 6.84
CA ILE A 252 -28.81 -4.99 8.06
C ILE A 252 -27.81 -5.45 9.10
N LEU A 253 -27.85 -4.86 10.29
CA LEU A 253 -27.01 -5.25 11.44
C LEU A 253 -27.51 -6.58 12.01
N ILE A 254 -26.62 -7.56 12.12
CA ILE A 254 -26.92 -8.88 12.66
C ILE A 254 -26.36 -9.04 14.07
N GLN A 255 -25.14 -8.52 14.29
CA GLN A 255 -24.48 -8.56 15.57
C GLN A 255 -23.59 -7.33 15.74
N ASP A 256 -23.60 -6.78 16.95
CA ASP A 256 -22.67 -5.76 17.41
C ASP A 256 -22.34 -6.07 18.86
N SER A 257 -21.12 -6.53 19.12
CA SER A 257 -20.78 -7.07 20.41
C SER A 257 -19.32 -6.83 20.78
N ILE A 258 -19.05 -6.69 22.06
CA ILE A 258 -17.71 -6.81 22.61
C ILE A 258 -17.41 -8.30 22.81
N VAL A 259 -16.27 -8.74 22.28
CA VAL A 259 -15.91 -10.15 22.23
C VAL A 259 -14.46 -10.39 22.66
N ASN A 260 -14.20 -11.58 23.24
CA ASN A 260 -12.86 -12.17 23.25
C ASN A 260 -12.71 -13.13 22.07
N LEU A 261 -11.59 -13.03 21.37
CA LEU A 261 -11.26 -13.94 20.27
C LEU A 261 -10.46 -15.16 20.76
N TYR A 262 -10.44 -16.22 19.96
CA TYR A 262 -9.65 -17.42 20.23
C TYR A 262 -8.54 -17.58 19.21
N THR A 263 -7.32 -17.85 19.70
CA THR A 263 -6.14 -18.15 18.88
C THR A 263 -5.80 -19.62 18.96
N GLY A 264 -5.25 -20.17 17.87
CA GLY A 264 -4.73 -21.53 17.85
C GLY A 264 -3.29 -21.55 18.38
N VAL A 265 -3.08 -22.18 19.55
CA VAL A 265 -1.74 -22.40 20.10
C VAL A 265 -1.25 -23.77 19.69
N PRO A 266 -0.08 -23.88 19.02
CA PRO A 266 0.44 -25.17 18.60
C PRO A 266 0.88 -26.00 19.79
N ILE A 267 0.40 -27.24 19.87
CA ILE A 267 0.79 -28.22 20.89
C ILE A 267 1.33 -29.48 20.19
N LYS A 268 2.51 -29.91 20.57
CA LYS A 268 3.07 -31.18 20.09
C LYS A 268 2.54 -32.34 20.92
N ASN A 269 1.99 -33.35 20.28
CA ASN A 269 1.64 -34.60 20.96
C ASN A 269 2.88 -35.46 21.19
N LYS A 270 2.72 -36.57 21.95
CA LYS A 270 3.81 -37.52 22.24
C LYS A 270 4.46 -38.14 20.99
N ARG A 271 3.79 -38.10 19.82
CA ARG A 271 4.29 -38.62 18.54
C ARG A 271 4.92 -37.49 17.66
N GLY A 272 5.12 -36.29 18.20
CA GLY A 272 5.70 -35.15 17.48
C GLY A 272 4.75 -34.42 16.54
N ASN A 273 3.49 -34.86 16.39
CA ASN A 273 2.51 -34.20 15.56
C ASN A 273 2.01 -32.90 16.21
N THR A 274 1.88 -31.83 15.45
CA THR A 274 1.40 -30.56 15.94
C THR A 274 -0.12 -30.47 15.83
N HIS A 275 -0.80 -30.20 16.93
CA HIS A 275 -2.21 -29.87 17.02
C HIS A 275 -2.36 -28.42 17.48
N HIS A 276 -3.49 -27.80 17.20
CA HIS A 276 -3.77 -26.44 17.66
C HIS A 276 -4.87 -26.44 18.71
N ARG A 277 -4.50 -26.08 19.94
CA ARG A 277 -5.49 -25.84 21.01
C ARG A 277 -6.01 -24.41 20.86
N GLN A 278 -7.32 -24.25 20.97
CA GLN A 278 -7.94 -22.93 20.97
C GLN A 278 -7.83 -22.32 22.36
N GLU A 279 -7.13 -21.19 22.46
CA GLU A 279 -7.01 -20.43 23.70
C GLU A 279 -7.69 -19.07 23.55
N LYS A 280 -8.43 -18.67 24.58
CA LYS A 280 -9.06 -17.37 24.65
C LYS A 280 -8.00 -16.30 24.84
N VAL A 281 -8.15 -15.19 24.12
CA VAL A 281 -7.28 -14.02 24.23
C VAL A 281 -7.93 -13.00 25.15
N ASP A 282 -7.17 -12.41 26.07
CA ASP A 282 -7.70 -11.48 27.07
C ASP A 282 -8.10 -10.13 26.50
N ASN A 283 -7.53 -9.72 25.34
CA ASN A 283 -7.93 -8.48 24.67
C ASN A 283 -9.38 -8.56 24.22
N GLN A 284 -10.10 -7.49 24.49
CA GLN A 284 -11.45 -7.28 23.98
C GLN A 284 -11.40 -6.58 22.64
N PHE A 285 -12.21 -7.05 21.71
CA PHE A 285 -12.42 -6.44 20.42
C PHE A 285 -13.92 -6.24 20.19
N ARG A 286 -14.29 -5.38 19.27
CA ARG A 286 -15.66 -5.25 18.84
C ARG A 286 -15.84 -6.07 17.56
N LEU A 287 -16.88 -6.89 17.55
CA LEU A 287 -17.33 -7.67 16.40
C LEU A 287 -18.63 -7.07 15.88
N VAL A 288 -18.61 -6.63 14.63
CA VAL A 288 -19.76 -6.14 13.89
C VAL A 288 -20.05 -7.10 12.75
N VAL A 289 -21.27 -7.64 12.71
CA VAL A 289 -21.70 -8.55 11.64
C VAL A 289 -22.88 -7.90 10.92
N VAL A 290 -22.77 -7.79 9.61
CA VAL A 290 -23.82 -7.21 8.77
C VAL A 290 -24.13 -8.12 7.58
N LYS A 291 -25.34 -8.00 7.06
CA LYS A 291 -25.75 -8.60 5.78
C LYS A 291 -26.14 -7.49 4.81
N ASN A 292 -25.64 -7.58 3.58
CA ASN A 292 -26.05 -6.66 2.53
C ASN A 292 -27.49 -6.96 2.10
N LYS A 293 -28.33 -5.93 1.96
CA LYS A 293 -29.74 -6.07 1.58
C LYS A 293 -29.92 -6.67 0.18
N GLN A 294 -28.98 -6.41 -0.73
CA GLN A 294 -29.01 -6.94 -2.10
C GLN A 294 -28.50 -8.38 -2.19
N ASN A 295 -27.69 -8.82 -1.20
CA ASN A 295 -27.17 -10.19 -1.14
C ASN A 295 -27.23 -10.71 0.31
N PRO A 296 -28.43 -11.07 0.82
CA PRO A 296 -28.63 -11.45 2.23
C PRO A 296 -28.02 -12.81 2.61
N GLU A 297 -27.65 -13.63 1.63
CA GLU A 297 -26.99 -14.93 1.88
C GLU A 297 -25.58 -14.77 2.46
N LYS A 298 -24.94 -13.61 2.22
CA LYS A 298 -23.56 -13.36 2.61
C LYS A 298 -23.48 -12.42 3.79
N ALA A 299 -22.91 -12.89 4.89
CA ALA A 299 -22.61 -12.05 6.04
C ALA A 299 -21.15 -11.52 5.97
N PHE A 300 -20.99 -10.27 6.37
CA PHE A 300 -19.68 -9.65 6.52
C PHE A 300 -19.37 -9.48 8.00
N TRP A 301 -18.21 -9.98 8.41
CA TRP A 301 -17.74 -9.96 9.78
C TRP A 301 -16.58 -8.98 9.89
N PHE A 302 -16.70 -7.97 10.75
CA PHE A 302 -15.69 -6.97 10.98
C PHE A 302 -15.21 -7.02 12.42
N ILE A 303 -13.89 -6.95 12.60
CA ILE A 303 -13.25 -6.83 13.91
C ILE A 303 -12.57 -5.47 13.97
N THR A 304 -12.80 -4.74 15.05
CA THR A 304 -12.16 -3.45 15.31
C THR A 304 -11.77 -3.33 16.78
N ASN A 305 -10.77 -2.52 17.09
CA ASN A 305 -10.44 -2.07 18.43
C ASN A 305 -10.97 -0.66 18.72
N ASP A 306 -11.79 -0.10 17.83
CA ASP A 306 -12.50 1.15 18.09
C ASP A 306 -13.93 0.86 18.59
N PHE A 307 -14.18 1.26 19.83
CA PHE A 307 -15.47 1.08 20.51
C PHE A 307 -16.40 2.30 20.35
N GLN A 308 -15.93 3.37 19.72
CA GLN A 308 -16.68 4.63 19.59
C GLN A 308 -17.35 4.77 18.23
N LEU A 309 -16.88 4.05 17.20
CA LEU A 309 -17.54 4.04 15.89
C LEU A 309 -18.92 3.42 16.01
N THR A 310 -19.88 3.90 15.25
CA THR A 310 -21.16 3.20 15.07
C THR A 310 -20.97 1.94 14.20
N ALA A 311 -21.88 0.98 14.30
CA ALA A 311 -21.85 -0.21 13.41
C ALA A 311 -21.93 0.18 11.93
N LYS A 312 -22.70 1.25 11.64
CA LYS A 312 -22.80 1.83 10.29
C LYS A 312 -21.46 2.36 9.80
N GLU A 313 -20.74 3.14 10.62
CA GLU A 313 -19.41 3.66 10.26
C GLU A 313 -18.43 2.52 9.99
N VAL A 314 -18.43 1.46 10.82
CA VAL A 314 -17.55 0.28 10.60
C VAL A 314 -17.82 -0.35 9.23
N ALA A 315 -19.09 -0.54 8.87
CA ALA A 315 -19.48 -1.11 7.57
C ALA A 315 -19.13 -0.16 6.41
N ASP A 316 -19.40 1.14 6.56
CA ASP A 316 -19.14 2.17 5.55
C ASP A 316 -17.63 2.35 5.32
N TYR A 317 -16.82 2.33 6.38
CA TYR A 317 -15.36 2.40 6.28
C TYR A 317 -14.81 1.20 5.53
N TYR A 318 -15.29 -0.01 5.85
CA TYR A 318 -14.86 -1.20 5.12
C TYR A 318 -15.29 -1.16 3.65
N ARG A 319 -16.45 -0.65 3.31
CA ARG A 319 -16.89 -0.50 1.92
C ARG A 319 -15.91 0.34 1.10
N LYS A 320 -15.36 1.41 1.69
CA LYS A 320 -14.35 2.27 1.05
C LYS A 320 -13.02 1.55 0.78
N ARG A 321 -12.82 0.34 1.32
CA ARG A 321 -11.62 -0.47 1.00
C ARG A 321 -11.50 -0.76 -0.50
N TRP A 322 -12.62 -0.85 -1.20
CA TRP A 322 -12.62 -1.10 -2.64
C TRP A 322 -11.83 -0.06 -3.46
N ASP A 323 -11.69 1.14 -2.95
CA ASP A 323 -10.97 2.23 -3.62
C ASP A 323 -9.51 1.87 -3.90
N ILE A 324 -8.84 1.10 -3.00
CA ILE A 324 -7.46 0.66 -3.23
C ILE A 324 -7.35 -0.41 -4.31
N GLU A 325 -8.35 -1.29 -4.47
CA GLU A 325 -8.35 -2.27 -5.56
C GLU A 325 -8.45 -1.56 -6.92
N VAL A 326 -9.32 -0.57 -7.02
CA VAL A 326 -9.43 0.26 -8.22
C VAL A 326 -8.12 0.98 -8.53
N PHE A 327 -7.47 1.54 -7.50
CA PHE A 327 -6.16 2.18 -7.66
C PHE A 327 -5.09 1.19 -8.12
N LEU A 328 -5.00 0.01 -7.50
CA LEU A 328 -4.03 -1.02 -7.87
C LEU A 328 -4.26 -1.56 -9.28
N ASP A 329 -5.51 -1.75 -9.69
CA ASP A 329 -5.86 -2.18 -11.04
C ASP A 329 -5.45 -1.16 -12.11
N LEU A 330 -5.69 0.12 -11.85
CA LEU A 330 -5.25 1.21 -12.72
C LEU A 330 -3.72 1.27 -12.81
N SER A 331 -3.04 1.14 -11.67
CA SER A 331 -1.58 1.17 -11.58
C SER A 331 -0.94 -0.02 -12.28
N ASN A 332 -1.52 -1.21 -12.15
CA ASN A 332 -1.03 -2.43 -12.82
C ASN A 332 -1.26 -2.38 -14.35
N LYS A 333 -2.44 -1.92 -14.81
CA LYS A 333 -2.74 -1.78 -16.24
C LYS A 333 -1.81 -0.81 -16.94
N ASN A 334 -1.42 0.27 -16.27
CA ASN A 334 -0.52 1.28 -16.81
C ASN A 334 0.97 0.95 -16.55
N SER A 335 1.28 -0.21 -15.98
CA SER A 335 2.64 -0.62 -15.60
C SER A 335 3.40 0.36 -14.69
N ILE A 336 2.71 1.34 -14.10
CA ILE A 336 3.31 2.43 -13.33
C ILE A 336 4.04 1.90 -12.09
N LEU A 337 3.40 1.01 -11.32
CA LEU A 337 4.03 0.38 -10.15
C LEU A 337 5.19 -0.55 -10.53
N VAL A 338 5.04 -1.29 -11.62
CA VAL A 338 6.08 -2.21 -12.13
C VAL A 338 7.35 -1.46 -12.47
N ILE A 339 7.21 -0.25 -12.99
CA ILE A 339 8.30 0.53 -13.55
C ILE A 339 9.09 1.29 -12.48
N LEU A 340 8.40 1.95 -11.54
CA LEU A 340 9.05 2.73 -10.48
C LEU A 340 9.95 1.86 -9.59
N PHE A 341 9.69 0.56 -9.52
CA PHE A 341 10.38 -0.34 -8.60
C PHE A 341 11.21 -1.44 -9.28
N HIS A 342 11.03 -1.66 -10.58
CA HIS A 342 11.81 -2.66 -11.33
C HIS A 342 13.26 -2.22 -11.52
N SER A 343 13.48 -0.91 -11.59
CA SER A 343 14.81 -0.34 -11.76
C SER A 343 15.69 -0.41 -10.51
N ALA A 344 15.09 -0.55 -9.33
CA ALA A 344 15.84 -0.50 -8.08
C ALA A 344 16.56 -1.81 -7.68
N LYS A 345 16.32 -2.93 -8.39
CA LYS A 345 16.87 -4.25 -8.01
C LYS A 345 17.19 -5.20 -9.18
N MET A 346 17.59 -4.69 -10.33
CA MET A 346 18.21 -5.55 -11.35
C MET A 346 19.73 -5.58 -11.12
N GLU A 347 20.18 -6.39 -10.21
CA GLU A 347 21.52 -6.99 -10.18
C GLU A 347 21.50 -8.41 -10.71
#